data_9e2e8e28dfb4a3d5dafa5ce3ea9f070c
#
_entry.id   9e2e8e28dfb4a3d5dafa5ce3ea9f070c
#
_cell.length_a   1.000
_cell.length_b   1.000
_cell.length_c   1.000
_cell.angle_alpha   90.00
_cell.angle_beta   90.00
_cell.angle_gamma   90.00
#
_symmetry.space_group_name_H-M   'P 1'
#
loop_
_entity.id
_entity.type
_entity.pdbx_description
1 polymer ?
#
loop_
_entity_poly.entity_id
_entity_poly.type
_entity_poly.pdbx_seq_one_letter_code
_entity_poly.pdbx_strand_id
1 'polypeptide(L)'
;MARLSLFLPPPAGDYSGAAGVLFGLDCLVVLVDAGCCTRNYTEYDEPRWARRRKTAFSAQLRTLEAVLGDEERIVEQTADGVHELGVSCAALLGTPVPAVTGMNLPGIACDVEARAGVPALGIETCGFETYERGASRAFKALVSRFAHASEASATRDEAAPLRVNVLGLTAQDFMGETDMQACLGWLQEAGLEIAFSTAGSYTLDDMAAAGQVDASVVVAWSGLAAARELQQRCGVPYVVGKPWCAEDARVLAELVRKAASGETQSDPLCLWNEEREATISVAELADSLETAVIGEAPTGTPKTTRDGTTDALEAVNIPATSMSKPAYTASANETIRKAVDPTLAGTAPSPILLLGEQMAMCSLRMHVRAALAQAGLTVPVVVATRFSADPTLAEPGDLSEIGESELIAWAHKNPGFTWVGDPLFERIPAFVGRSAAMLPHEATSSTLYADLACRLTGDAALLYAQKGIMERCHQKTQAE
;
A
#
# COMPACT_ATOMS: atom_id res chain seq x y z
N MET A 1 -15.56 -17.39 15.40
CA MET A 1 -14.29 -17.80 16.03
C MET A 1 -13.20 -17.62 15.00
N ALA A 2 -12.20 -16.82 15.26
CA ALA A 2 -11.02 -16.72 14.39
C ALA A 2 -10.37 -18.12 14.32
N ARG A 3 -10.22 -18.64 13.10
CA ARG A 3 -9.52 -19.90 12.85
C ARG A 3 -8.05 -19.60 12.65
N LEU A 4 -7.17 -20.49 13.06
CA LEU A 4 -5.74 -20.40 12.73
C LEU A 4 -5.57 -20.44 11.21
N SER A 5 -4.74 -19.55 10.66
CA SER A 5 -4.28 -19.66 9.28
C SER A 5 -3.36 -20.87 9.15
N LEU A 6 -3.53 -21.65 8.07
CA LEU A 6 -2.75 -22.86 7.80
C LEU A 6 -1.65 -22.61 6.76
N PHE A 7 -1.90 -21.71 5.84
CA PHE A 7 -1.07 -21.49 4.65
C PHE A 7 -0.44 -20.10 4.61
N LEU A 8 -1.18 -19.09 5.08
CA LEU A 8 -0.74 -17.71 4.99
C LEU A 8 -0.21 -17.20 6.33
N PRO A 9 0.97 -16.58 6.36
CA PRO A 9 1.43 -15.88 7.55
C PRO A 9 0.50 -14.68 7.86
N PRO A 10 0.51 -14.17 9.09
CA PRO A 10 -0.10 -12.88 9.38
C PRO A 10 0.64 -11.79 8.59
N PRO A 11 -0.07 -10.76 8.10
CA PRO A 11 0.58 -9.58 7.55
C PRO A 11 1.28 -8.77 8.64
N ALA A 12 2.06 -7.75 8.25
CA ALA A 12 2.68 -6.80 9.15
C ALA A 12 1.66 -6.19 10.12
N GLY A 13 2.07 -6.01 11.38
CA GLY A 13 1.20 -5.51 12.44
C GLY A 13 0.95 -4.00 12.37
N ASP A 14 -0.07 -3.55 13.09
CA ASP A 14 -0.51 -2.15 13.11
C ASP A 14 0.58 -1.19 13.63
N TYR A 15 1.42 -1.62 14.57
CA TYR A 15 2.58 -0.81 15.02
C TYR A 15 3.57 -0.54 13.87
N SER A 16 3.75 -1.49 12.96
CA SER A 16 4.63 -1.32 11.80
C SER A 16 4.06 -0.33 10.80
N GLY A 17 2.74 -0.36 10.56
CA GLY A 17 2.07 0.64 9.72
C GLY A 17 2.16 2.05 10.31
N ALA A 18 1.94 2.20 11.60
CA ALA A 18 2.08 3.50 12.28
C ALA A 18 3.52 4.03 12.22
N ALA A 19 4.50 3.17 12.52
CA ALA A 19 5.92 3.53 12.42
C ALA A 19 6.33 3.87 10.97
N GLY A 20 5.77 3.17 9.98
CA GLY A 20 5.99 3.43 8.56
C GLY A 20 5.52 4.82 8.12
N VAL A 21 4.40 5.30 8.63
CA VAL A 21 3.92 6.68 8.40
C VAL A 21 4.91 7.68 9.00
N LEU A 22 5.37 7.46 10.23
CA LEU A 22 6.30 8.34 10.95
C LEU A 22 7.73 8.29 10.41
N PHE A 23 8.06 7.36 9.52
CA PHE A 23 9.42 7.15 9.01
C PHE A 23 10.04 8.37 8.35
N GLY A 24 9.23 9.21 7.69
CA GLY A 24 9.68 10.45 7.03
C GLY A 24 9.86 11.63 7.98
N LEU A 25 9.23 11.60 9.14
CA LEU A 25 9.23 12.69 10.12
C LEU A 25 10.52 12.67 10.95
N ASP A 26 10.97 13.86 11.37
CA ASP A 26 12.03 14.03 12.36
C ASP A 26 11.45 13.74 13.76
N CYS A 27 11.27 12.47 14.07
CA CYS A 27 10.52 11.96 15.21
C CYS A 27 11.26 10.81 15.90
N LEU A 28 11.32 10.82 17.22
CA LEU A 28 11.70 9.65 18.00
C LEU A 28 10.50 8.70 18.09
N VAL A 29 10.57 7.57 17.41
CA VAL A 29 9.54 6.52 17.48
C VAL A 29 9.93 5.50 18.53
N VAL A 30 9.08 5.33 19.56
CA VAL A 30 9.28 4.34 20.64
C VAL A 30 8.19 3.28 20.56
N LEU A 31 8.56 2.05 20.24
CA LEU A 31 7.66 0.91 20.38
C LEU A 31 7.67 0.46 21.85
N VAL A 32 6.52 0.52 22.49
CA VAL A 32 6.34 0.13 23.89
C VAL A 32 6.25 -1.40 23.94
N ASP A 33 7.41 -2.08 23.85
CA ASP A 33 7.53 -3.53 23.74
C ASP A 33 8.72 -4.07 24.56
N ALA A 34 8.88 -5.39 24.54
CA ALA A 34 10.04 -6.09 25.12
C ALA A 34 11.19 -6.30 24.10
N GLY A 35 11.13 -5.69 22.92
CA GLY A 35 12.15 -5.71 21.88
C GLY A 35 11.80 -6.51 20.63
N CYS A 36 10.85 -7.44 20.68
CA CYS A 36 10.52 -8.30 19.52
C CYS A 36 9.73 -7.57 18.43
N CYS A 37 8.77 -6.70 18.79
CA CYS A 37 7.99 -5.93 17.80
C CYS A 37 8.85 -4.89 17.10
N THR A 38 9.75 -4.22 17.85
CA THR A 38 10.72 -3.30 17.26
C THR A 38 11.62 -4.01 16.25
N ARG A 39 12.09 -5.23 16.55
CA ARG A 39 12.87 -6.04 15.63
C ARG A 39 12.08 -6.41 14.38
N ASN A 40 10.82 -6.85 14.52
CA ASN A 40 9.98 -7.15 13.34
C ASN A 40 9.84 -5.94 12.44
N TYR A 41 9.55 -4.76 13.00
CA TYR A 41 9.47 -3.54 12.23
C TYR A 41 10.76 -3.22 11.48
N THR A 42 11.91 -3.25 12.16
CA THR A 42 13.19 -2.80 11.59
C THR A 42 13.82 -3.82 10.62
N GLU A 43 13.58 -5.12 10.81
CA GLU A 43 14.20 -6.16 9.98
C GLU A 43 13.31 -6.69 8.85
N TYR A 44 11.98 -6.61 9.01
CA TYR A 44 11.05 -7.26 8.09
C TYR A 44 9.99 -6.34 7.49
N ASP A 45 9.35 -5.49 8.31
CA ASP A 45 8.12 -4.81 7.92
C ASP A 45 8.35 -3.43 7.27
N GLU A 46 9.55 -2.85 7.43
CA GLU A 46 9.89 -1.53 6.88
C GLU A 46 10.99 -1.66 5.80
N PRO A 47 10.62 -1.72 4.51
CA PRO A 47 11.58 -1.95 3.44
C PRO A 47 12.63 -0.83 3.29
N ARG A 48 12.33 0.39 3.72
CA ARG A 48 13.25 1.54 3.67
C ARG A 48 14.36 1.45 4.73
N TRP A 49 14.17 0.67 5.80
CA TRP A 49 15.13 0.56 6.90
C TRP A 49 16.49 0.04 6.47
N ALA A 50 16.53 -0.84 5.47
CA ALA A 50 17.79 -1.36 4.92
C ALA A 50 18.65 -0.27 4.25
N ARG A 51 18.01 0.78 3.73
CA ARG A 51 18.68 1.88 3.01
C ARG A 51 18.88 3.12 3.88
N ARG A 52 17.93 3.40 4.76
CA ARG A 52 17.88 4.63 5.56
C ARG A 52 17.36 4.31 6.96
N ARG A 53 18.27 4.26 7.93
CA ARG A 53 17.89 4.09 9.34
C ARG A 53 17.29 5.38 9.89
N LYS A 54 16.30 5.24 10.75
CA LYS A 54 15.62 6.30 11.47
C LYS A 54 15.63 6.05 12.97
N THR A 55 15.17 7.02 13.74
CA THR A 55 15.08 6.95 15.19
C THR A 55 13.88 6.10 15.62
N ALA A 56 14.09 4.79 15.75
CA ALA A 56 13.11 3.86 16.29
C ALA A 56 13.75 3.02 17.41
N PHE A 57 13.12 3.01 18.58
CA PHE A 57 13.62 2.37 19.78
C PHE A 57 12.55 1.47 20.40
N SER A 58 13.03 0.48 21.15
CA SER A 58 12.20 -0.35 22.02
C SER A 58 12.23 0.24 23.43
N ALA A 59 11.06 0.32 24.07
CA ALA A 59 10.98 0.67 25.49
C ALA A 59 11.60 -0.41 26.41
N GLN A 60 11.90 -1.61 25.89
CA GLN A 60 12.50 -2.74 26.64
C GLN A 60 11.71 -3.04 27.92
N LEU A 61 10.38 -3.20 27.80
CA LEU A 61 9.49 -3.49 28.92
C LEU A 61 9.95 -4.73 29.68
N ARG A 62 10.13 -4.58 30.99
CA ARG A 62 10.37 -5.70 31.90
C ARG A 62 9.08 -6.23 32.46
N THR A 63 9.06 -7.47 32.91
CA THR A 63 7.88 -8.13 33.46
C THR A 63 7.22 -7.34 34.60
N LEU A 64 8.03 -6.77 35.51
CA LEU A 64 7.51 -5.98 36.63
C LEU A 64 6.87 -4.66 36.16
N GLU A 65 7.47 -3.98 35.21
CA GLU A 65 6.96 -2.74 34.63
C GLU A 65 5.63 -2.98 33.93
N ALA A 66 5.52 -4.06 33.13
CA ALA A 66 4.31 -4.46 32.47
C ALA A 66 3.17 -4.82 33.44
N VAL A 67 3.49 -5.45 34.60
CA VAL A 67 2.50 -5.87 35.60
C VAL A 67 2.10 -4.71 36.54
N LEU A 68 3.06 -3.88 36.94
CA LEU A 68 2.84 -2.79 37.90
C LEU A 68 2.39 -1.49 37.21
N GLY A 69 2.54 -1.38 35.88
CA GLY A 69 2.22 -0.14 35.15
C GLY A 69 3.24 0.98 35.46
N ASP A 70 4.53 0.64 35.56
CA ASP A 70 5.57 1.65 35.78
C ASP A 70 5.87 2.39 34.48
N GLU A 71 5.21 3.51 34.30
CA GLU A 71 5.28 4.35 33.10
C GLU A 71 6.39 5.41 33.20
N GLU A 72 6.85 5.76 34.42
CA GLU A 72 7.82 6.85 34.65
C GLU A 72 9.14 6.62 33.90
N ARG A 73 9.64 5.38 33.89
CA ARG A 73 10.86 5.05 33.15
C ARG A 73 10.70 5.25 31.65
N ILE A 74 9.55 4.96 31.08
CA ILE A 74 9.28 5.17 29.64
C ILE A 74 9.30 6.66 29.34
N VAL A 75 8.64 7.46 30.18
CA VAL A 75 8.60 8.93 30.06
C VAL A 75 10.03 9.48 30.13
N GLU A 76 10.81 9.10 31.15
CA GLU A 76 12.16 9.57 31.36
C GLU A 76 13.08 9.23 30.18
N GLN A 77 13.14 7.94 29.80
CA GLN A 77 14.02 7.51 28.70
C GLN A 77 13.61 8.09 27.35
N THR A 78 12.30 8.28 27.10
CA THR A 78 11.84 8.91 25.87
C THR A 78 12.24 10.39 25.83
N ALA A 79 12.07 11.11 26.94
CA ALA A 79 12.48 12.52 27.01
C ALA A 79 13.98 12.70 26.87
N ASP A 80 14.78 11.85 27.53
CA ASP A 80 16.24 11.85 27.37
C ASP A 80 16.64 11.57 25.92
N GLY A 81 16.02 10.58 25.27
CA GLY A 81 16.25 10.27 23.85
C GLY A 81 15.91 11.43 22.91
N VAL A 82 14.83 12.17 23.18
CA VAL A 82 14.49 13.40 22.44
C VAL A 82 15.62 14.42 22.54
N HIS A 83 16.12 14.68 23.75
CA HIS A 83 17.20 15.65 23.98
C HIS A 83 18.53 15.21 23.36
N GLU A 84 18.90 13.92 23.50
CA GLU A 84 20.14 13.40 22.94
C GLU A 84 20.16 13.40 21.41
N LEU A 85 19.02 13.14 20.77
CA LEU A 85 18.92 13.07 19.31
C LEU A 85 18.56 14.40 18.67
N GLY A 86 18.02 15.35 19.45
CA GLY A 86 17.61 16.66 18.98
C GLY A 86 16.46 16.61 17.98
N VAL A 87 15.55 15.64 18.11
CA VAL A 87 14.38 15.46 17.23
C VAL A 87 13.26 16.44 17.55
N SER A 88 12.41 16.73 16.56
CA SER A 88 11.33 17.72 16.66
C SER A 88 10.06 17.21 17.36
N CYS A 89 9.89 15.89 17.51
CA CYS A 89 8.76 15.29 18.19
C CYS A 89 9.07 13.86 18.65
N ALA A 90 8.16 13.28 19.44
CA ALA A 90 8.17 11.87 19.83
C ALA A 90 6.85 11.17 19.53
N ALA A 91 6.88 9.86 19.32
CA ALA A 91 5.70 9.02 19.18
C ALA A 91 5.87 7.69 19.90
N LEU A 92 4.89 7.34 20.72
CA LEU A 92 4.82 6.05 21.40
C LEU A 92 3.79 5.16 20.70
N LEU A 93 4.22 3.97 20.31
CA LEU A 93 3.40 2.99 19.61
C LEU A 93 3.13 1.79 20.52
N GLY A 94 1.86 1.40 20.61
CA GLY A 94 1.45 0.22 21.37
C GLY A 94 1.82 -1.08 20.66
N THR A 95 2.06 -2.10 21.47
CA THR A 95 2.31 -3.47 21.04
C THR A 95 1.42 -4.42 21.85
N PRO A 96 1.46 -5.75 21.68
CA PRO A 96 0.59 -6.65 22.45
C PRO A 96 0.70 -6.48 23.97
N VAL A 97 1.89 -6.18 24.51
CA VAL A 97 2.06 -6.06 25.96
C VAL A 97 1.27 -4.88 26.53
N PRO A 98 1.49 -3.62 26.12
CA PRO A 98 0.71 -2.49 26.61
C PRO A 98 -0.79 -2.62 26.31
N ALA A 99 -1.18 -3.22 25.17
CA ALA A 99 -2.57 -3.43 24.83
C ALA A 99 -3.28 -4.39 25.81
N VAL A 100 -2.60 -5.45 26.26
CA VAL A 100 -3.16 -6.42 27.23
C VAL A 100 -3.15 -5.86 28.65
N THR A 101 -2.14 -5.10 29.03
CA THR A 101 -2.02 -4.51 30.37
C THR A 101 -2.85 -3.22 30.53
N GLY A 102 -3.33 -2.64 29.45
CA GLY A 102 -4.15 -1.43 29.48
C GLY A 102 -3.36 -0.15 29.75
N MET A 103 -2.08 -0.10 29.31
CA MET A 103 -1.26 1.12 29.41
C MET A 103 -1.88 2.27 28.62
N ASN A 104 -1.90 3.46 29.24
CA ASN A 104 -2.47 4.67 28.65
C ASN A 104 -1.42 5.42 27.79
N LEU A 105 -1.18 4.99 26.57
CA LEU A 105 -0.19 5.63 25.69
C LEU A 105 -0.41 7.12 25.43
N PRO A 106 -1.64 7.62 25.23
CA PRO A 106 -1.89 9.06 25.14
C PRO A 106 -1.48 9.81 26.43
N GLY A 107 -1.72 9.23 27.61
CA GLY A 107 -1.31 9.80 28.89
C GLY A 107 0.20 9.88 29.00
N ILE A 108 0.91 8.78 28.74
CA ILE A 108 2.38 8.71 28.72
C ILE A 108 2.94 9.75 27.74
N ALA A 109 2.35 9.92 26.56
CA ALA A 109 2.78 10.92 25.59
C ALA A 109 2.63 12.36 26.12
N CYS A 110 1.56 12.68 26.86
CA CYS A 110 1.41 13.97 27.52
C CYS A 110 2.54 14.23 28.54
N ASP A 111 2.90 13.22 29.31
CA ASP A 111 4.00 13.34 30.29
C ASP A 111 5.36 13.48 29.58
N VAL A 112 5.59 12.77 28.48
CA VAL A 112 6.78 12.95 27.64
C VAL A 112 6.83 14.37 27.07
N GLU A 113 5.73 14.89 26.52
CA GLU A 113 5.65 16.25 26.00
C GLU A 113 5.98 17.30 27.06
N ALA A 114 5.41 17.15 28.25
CA ALA A 114 5.70 18.04 29.38
C ALA A 114 7.17 18.02 29.81
N ARG A 115 7.84 16.85 29.74
CA ARG A 115 9.23 16.68 30.18
C ARG A 115 10.25 17.02 29.07
N ALA A 116 9.97 16.64 27.84
CA ALA A 116 10.87 16.84 26.70
C ALA A 116 10.75 18.22 26.06
N GLY A 117 9.61 18.92 26.23
CA GLY A 117 9.36 20.24 25.63
C GLY A 117 9.13 20.20 24.12
N VAL A 118 8.88 19.01 23.53
CA VAL A 118 8.50 18.83 22.13
C VAL A 118 7.17 18.09 22.04
N PRO A 119 6.37 18.24 20.98
CA PRO A 119 5.12 17.49 20.80
C PRO A 119 5.35 15.97 20.90
N ALA A 120 4.47 15.27 21.60
CA ALA A 120 4.49 13.82 21.67
C ALA A 120 3.10 13.23 21.33
N LEU A 121 3.12 12.08 20.65
CA LEU A 121 1.93 11.35 20.20
C LEU A 121 1.89 9.96 20.84
N GLY A 122 0.80 9.61 21.49
CA GLY A 122 0.50 8.23 21.89
C GLY A 122 -0.47 7.61 20.88
N ILE A 123 0.01 6.65 20.09
CA ILE A 123 -0.79 6.00 19.06
C ILE A 123 -1.18 4.60 19.55
N GLU A 124 -2.48 4.39 19.76
CA GLU A 124 -3.04 3.15 20.29
C GLU A 124 -3.04 2.03 19.25
N THR A 125 -1.84 1.55 18.90
CA THR A 125 -1.64 0.29 18.20
C THR A 125 -1.60 -0.86 19.19
N CYS A 126 -1.84 -2.09 18.77
CA CYS A 126 -1.95 -3.24 19.68
C CYS A 126 -1.19 -4.49 19.23
N GLY A 127 -0.71 -4.54 17.99
CA GLY A 127 -0.04 -5.70 17.42
C GLY A 127 -0.96 -6.87 17.05
N PHE A 128 -2.27 -6.73 17.22
CA PHE A 128 -3.28 -7.73 16.86
C PHE A 128 -4.06 -7.36 15.59
N GLU A 129 -3.89 -6.15 15.11
CA GLU A 129 -4.50 -5.64 13.89
C GLU A 129 -3.46 -5.55 12.76
N THR A 130 -3.92 -5.35 11.56
CA THR A 130 -3.09 -5.25 10.36
C THR A 130 -2.51 -3.84 10.18
N TYR A 131 -1.41 -3.72 9.44
CA TYR A 131 -0.59 -2.52 9.30
C TYR A 131 -1.40 -1.26 8.90
N GLU A 132 -2.38 -1.41 8.01
CA GLU A 132 -3.16 -0.28 7.48
C GLU A 132 -4.00 0.41 8.57
N ARG A 133 -4.43 -0.34 9.59
CA ARG A 133 -5.14 0.25 10.74
C ARG A 133 -4.22 1.14 11.57
N GLY A 134 -2.99 0.70 11.80
CA GLY A 134 -1.99 1.50 12.49
C GLY A 134 -1.56 2.71 11.67
N ALA A 135 -1.31 2.53 10.38
CA ALA A 135 -1.02 3.64 9.46
C ALA A 135 -2.16 4.68 9.46
N SER A 136 -3.40 4.23 9.41
CA SER A 136 -4.58 5.10 9.46
C SER A 136 -4.67 5.89 10.78
N ARG A 137 -4.38 5.24 11.93
CA ARG A 137 -4.32 5.93 13.23
C ARG A 137 -3.21 6.98 13.26
N ALA A 138 -2.03 6.66 12.72
CA ALA A 138 -0.91 7.59 12.67
C ALA A 138 -1.22 8.82 11.78
N PHE A 139 -1.72 8.61 10.57
CA PHE A 139 -2.17 9.70 9.69
C PHE A 139 -3.22 10.58 10.38
N LYS A 140 -4.24 9.96 10.97
CA LYS A 140 -5.29 10.68 11.68
C LYS A 140 -4.74 11.45 12.89
N ALA A 141 -3.86 10.85 13.69
CA ALA A 141 -3.26 11.49 14.86
C ALA A 141 -2.43 12.73 14.46
N LEU A 142 -1.62 12.63 13.40
CA LEU A 142 -0.84 13.74 12.85
C LEU A 142 -1.76 14.88 12.38
N VAL A 143 -2.75 14.56 11.56
CA VAL A 143 -3.71 15.56 11.05
C VAL A 143 -4.51 16.20 12.20
N SER A 144 -5.04 15.40 13.12
CA SER A 144 -5.82 15.90 14.24
C SER A 144 -5.02 16.82 15.17
N ARG A 145 -3.73 16.55 15.33
CA ARG A 145 -2.86 17.32 16.23
C ARG A 145 -2.31 18.58 15.58
N PHE A 146 -1.90 18.52 14.31
CA PHE A 146 -1.08 19.56 13.69
C PHE A 146 -1.76 20.33 12.56
N ALA A 147 -2.73 19.75 11.83
CA ALA A 147 -3.35 20.44 10.72
C ALA A 147 -4.21 21.62 11.16
N HIS A 148 -4.03 22.76 10.51
CA HIS A 148 -4.78 23.99 10.75
C HIS A 148 -5.57 24.39 9.52
N ALA A 149 -6.82 24.81 9.71
CA ALA A 149 -7.62 25.42 8.65
C ALA A 149 -6.98 26.74 8.18
N SER A 150 -7.19 27.09 6.93
CA SER A 150 -6.78 28.41 6.43
C SER A 150 -7.57 29.50 7.13
N GLU A 151 -6.87 30.47 7.71
CA GLU A 151 -7.52 31.65 8.33
C GLU A 151 -8.03 32.67 7.30
N ALA A 152 -7.56 32.58 6.06
CA ALA A 152 -7.90 33.52 5.01
C ALA A 152 -8.67 32.83 3.88
N SER A 153 -9.82 33.40 3.50
CA SER A 153 -10.37 33.29 2.16
C SER A 153 -9.42 34.02 1.18
N ALA A 154 -8.20 33.50 1.01
CA ALA A 154 -7.32 34.04 0.00
C ALA A 154 -7.95 33.75 -1.36
N THR A 155 -8.24 34.80 -2.12
CA THR A 155 -8.63 34.68 -3.53
C THR A 155 -7.47 33.94 -4.23
N ARG A 156 -7.70 32.67 -4.51
CA ARG A 156 -6.76 31.83 -5.23
C ARG A 156 -6.56 32.39 -6.63
N ASP A 157 -5.34 32.44 -7.10
CA ASP A 157 -5.03 32.64 -8.51
C ASP A 157 -5.49 31.39 -9.29
N GLU A 158 -6.47 31.52 -10.15
CA GLU A 158 -6.99 30.42 -10.97
C GLU A 158 -5.94 29.80 -11.88
N ALA A 159 -4.85 30.53 -12.19
CA ALA A 159 -3.75 30.04 -12.99
C ALA A 159 -2.72 29.22 -12.20
N ALA A 160 -2.76 29.27 -10.86
CA ALA A 160 -1.84 28.51 -10.01
C ALA A 160 -2.19 27.00 -10.00
N PRO A 161 -1.19 26.09 -9.93
CA PRO A 161 -1.45 24.67 -9.78
C PRO A 161 -2.24 24.37 -8.50
N LEU A 162 -3.09 23.33 -8.54
CA LEU A 162 -3.80 22.87 -7.36
C LEU A 162 -2.84 22.22 -6.37
N ARG A 163 -2.86 22.71 -5.13
CA ARG A 163 -2.08 22.14 -4.03
C ARG A 163 -2.81 20.99 -3.39
N VAL A 164 -2.18 19.83 -3.27
CA VAL A 164 -2.81 18.63 -2.76
C VAL A 164 -1.96 17.92 -1.71
N ASN A 165 -2.63 17.25 -0.77
CA ASN A 165 -2.03 16.21 0.04
C ASN A 165 -2.13 14.87 -0.69
N VAL A 166 -1.14 13.98 -0.53
CA VAL A 166 -1.24 12.58 -0.94
C VAL A 166 -1.23 11.71 0.32
N LEU A 167 -2.40 11.16 0.66
CA LEU A 167 -2.65 10.41 1.89
C LEU A 167 -2.74 8.91 1.61
N GLY A 168 -2.21 8.10 2.54
CA GLY A 168 -2.14 6.66 2.36
C GLY A 168 -0.91 6.19 1.57
N LEU A 169 0.04 7.07 1.30
CA LEU A 169 1.26 6.74 0.59
C LEU A 169 2.27 6.12 1.57
N THR A 170 2.17 4.81 1.80
CA THR A 170 3.05 4.05 2.70
C THR A 170 3.92 3.07 1.94
N ALA A 171 5.08 2.71 2.50
CA ALA A 171 5.95 1.72 1.88
C ALA A 171 5.33 0.31 1.85
N GLN A 172 4.37 0.05 2.74
CA GLN A 172 3.64 -1.21 2.78
C GLN A 172 2.55 -1.32 1.70
N ASP A 173 1.92 -0.20 1.32
CA ASP A 173 0.89 -0.15 0.27
C ASP A 173 1.47 -0.03 -1.15
N PHE A 174 2.75 0.33 -1.24
CA PHE A 174 3.48 0.49 -2.50
C PHE A 174 4.65 -0.50 -2.54
N MET A 175 5.04 -0.92 -3.73
CA MET A 175 6.16 -1.85 -3.92
C MET A 175 7.52 -1.15 -3.72
N GLY A 176 7.67 -0.45 -2.60
CA GLY A 176 8.87 0.27 -2.20
C GLY A 176 8.88 1.75 -2.57
N GLU A 177 10.00 2.42 -2.25
CA GLU A 177 10.15 3.87 -2.38
C GLU A 177 10.07 4.35 -3.84
N THR A 178 10.53 3.55 -4.79
CA THR A 178 10.48 3.87 -6.23
C THR A 178 9.04 3.99 -6.72
N ASP A 179 8.15 3.09 -6.30
CA ASP A 179 6.73 3.13 -6.69
C ASP A 179 6.01 4.34 -6.04
N MET A 180 6.35 4.66 -4.79
CA MET A 180 5.85 5.87 -4.13
C MET A 180 6.27 7.14 -4.89
N GLN A 181 7.52 7.24 -5.31
CA GLN A 181 8.04 8.39 -6.06
C GLN A 181 7.43 8.47 -7.48
N ALA A 182 7.23 7.33 -8.15
CA ALA A 182 6.55 7.30 -9.44
C ALA A 182 5.11 7.83 -9.33
N CYS A 183 4.37 7.43 -8.31
CA CYS A 183 3.03 7.94 -8.02
C CYS A 183 3.02 9.47 -7.88
N LEU A 184 3.95 10.04 -7.08
CA LEU A 184 4.06 11.48 -6.93
C LEU A 184 4.45 12.17 -8.23
N GLY A 185 5.42 11.62 -8.98
CA GLY A 185 5.85 12.16 -10.27
C GLY A 185 4.70 12.28 -11.26
N TRP A 186 3.87 11.26 -11.40
CA TRP A 186 2.70 11.30 -12.29
C TRP A 186 1.67 12.36 -11.87
N LEU A 187 1.42 12.52 -10.56
CA LEU A 187 0.51 13.55 -10.07
C LEU A 187 1.07 14.97 -10.34
N GLN A 188 2.38 15.16 -10.20
CA GLN A 188 3.06 16.42 -10.54
C GLN A 188 3.02 16.70 -12.04
N GLU A 189 3.29 15.70 -12.88
CA GLU A 189 3.19 15.81 -14.35
C GLU A 189 1.74 16.08 -14.80
N ALA A 190 0.73 15.65 -14.04
CA ALA A 190 -0.67 15.98 -14.26
C ALA A 190 -1.05 17.41 -13.83
N GLY A 191 -0.08 18.21 -13.33
CA GLY A 191 -0.25 19.61 -12.96
C GLY A 191 -0.71 19.84 -11.52
N LEU A 192 -0.50 18.89 -10.62
CA LEU A 192 -0.75 19.06 -9.19
C LEU A 192 0.53 19.45 -8.45
N GLU A 193 0.44 20.35 -7.49
CA GLU A 193 1.50 20.67 -6.54
C GLU A 193 1.33 19.83 -5.27
N ILE A 194 2.31 18.98 -4.95
CA ILE A 194 2.26 18.14 -3.75
C ILE A 194 2.68 18.96 -2.54
N ALA A 195 1.73 19.29 -1.68
CA ALA A 195 1.97 20.03 -0.44
C ALA A 195 2.43 19.09 0.70
N PHE A 196 1.86 17.90 0.78
CA PHE A 196 2.21 16.91 1.78
C PHE A 196 2.17 15.48 1.21
N SER A 197 3.18 14.68 1.55
CA SER A 197 3.20 13.23 1.35
C SER A 197 4.19 12.56 2.31
N THR A 198 4.07 11.25 2.50
CA THR A 198 4.98 10.44 3.34
C THR A 198 6.05 9.69 2.54
N ALA A 199 6.17 9.94 1.23
CA ALA A 199 7.16 9.27 0.37
C ALA A 199 8.60 9.71 0.63
N GLY A 200 8.80 10.86 1.26
CA GLY A 200 10.10 11.42 1.59
C GLY A 200 10.23 11.80 3.06
N SER A 201 11.10 12.77 3.32
CA SER A 201 11.12 13.46 4.60
C SER A 201 10.06 14.56 4.60
N TYR A 202 9.39 14.72 5.70
CA TYR A 202 8.41 15.78 5.94
C TYR A 202 8.53 16.31 7.37
N THR A 203 7.98 17.49 7.61
CA THR A 203 8.08 18.22 8.86
C THR A 203 6.71 18.40 9.54
N LEU A 204 6.72 18.85 10.79
CA LEU A 204 5.47 19.25 11.47
C LEU A 204 4.83 20.48 10.80
N ASP A 205 5.61 21.35 10.17
CA ASP A 205 5.09 22.50 9.42
C ASP A 205 4.36 22.06 8.14
N ASP A 206 4.86 21.02 7.44
CA ASP A 206 4.15 20.42 6.31
C ASP A 206 2.82 19.83 6.76
N MET A 207 2.79 19.21 7.94
CA MET A 207 1.54 18.71 8.55
C MET A 207 0.59 19.85 8.94
N ALA A 208 1.11 20.95 9.46
CA ALA A 208 0.31 22.12 9.79
C ALA A 208 -0.35 22.73 8.54
N ALA A 209 0.39 22.76 7.43
CA ALA A 209 -0.10 23.24 6.14
C ALA A 209 -1.08 22.27 5.44
N ALA A 210 -1.18 21.01 5.88
CA ALA A 210 -2.06 20.01 5.25
C ALA A 210 -3.56 20.39 5.29
N GLY A 211 -3.98 21.25 6.21
CA GLY A 211 -5.34 21.80 6.25
C GLY A 211 -5.57 23.01 5.35
N GLN A 212 -4.56 23.44 4.57
CA GLN A 212 -4.57 24.67 3.75
C GLN A 212 -4.32 24.36 2.27
N VAL A 213 -4.79 23.21 1.80
CA VAL A 213 -4.67 22.75 0.41
C VAL A 213 -6.02 22.74 -0.29
N ASP A 214 -6.00 22.63 -1.61
CA ASP A 214 -7.24 22.61 -2.42
C ASP A 214 -8.02 21.29 -2.30
N ALA A 215 -7.29 20.17 -2.16
CA ALA A 215 -7.90 18.85 -1.95
C ALA A 215 -6.87 17.84 -1.41
N SER A 216 -7.35 16.66 -1.00
CA SER A 216 -6.51 15.51 -0.70
C SER A 216 -6.73 14.40 -1.74
N VAL A 217 -5.65 13.74 -2.19
CA VAL A 217 -5.68 12.51 -3.00
C VAL A 217 -5.41 11.33 -2.06
N VAL A 218 -6.38 10.44 -1.93
CA VAL A 218 -6.26 9.25 -1.07
C VAL A 218 -5.93 8.05 -1.94
N VAL A 219 -4.72 7.51 -1.77
CA VAL A 219 -4.18 6.46 -2.65
C VAL A 219 -4.23 5.05 -2.02
N ALA A 220 -4.51 4.95 -0.72
CA ALA A 220 -4.74 3.70 -0.01
C ALA A 220 -5.71 3.92 1.16
N TRP A 221 -6.33 2.84 1.61
CA TRP A 221 -7.31 2.86 2.71
C TRP A 221 -6.78 3.53 3.98
N SER A 222 -5.49 3.38 4.25
CA SER A 222 -4.82 3.97 5.40
C SER A 222 -4.92 5.50 5.47
N GLY A 223 -5.11 6.19 4.33
CA GLY A 223 -5.28 7.64 4.23
C GLY A 223 -6.69 8.16 4.48
N LEU A 224 -7.73 7.29 4.41
CA LEU A 224 -9.14 7.74 4.44
C LEU A 224 -9.52 8.47 5.72
N ALA A 225 -9.13 7.97 6.89
CA ALA A 225 -9.51 8.57 8.16
C ALA A 225 -8.94 9.99 8.30
N ALA A 226 -7.71 10.22 7.83
CA ALA A 226 -7.09 11.54 7.81
C ALA A 226 -7.76 12.49 6.81
N ALA A 227 -8.13 11.99 5.62
CA ALA A 227 -8.85 12.79 4.63
C ALA A 227 -10.21 13.25 5.14
N ARG A 228 -10.97 12.36 5.81
CA ARG A 228 -12.25 12.69 6.46
C ARG A 228 -12.08 13.70 7.59
N GLU A 229 -11.02 13.56 8.38
CA GLU A 229 -10.68 14.50 9.43
C GLU A 229 -10.36 15.90 8.87
N LEU A 230 -9.55 15.97 7.78
CA LEU A 230 -9.26 17.24 7.09
C LEU A 230 -10.51 17.86 6.48
N GLN A 231 -11.38 17.05 5.88
CA GLN A 231 -12.64 17.55 5.35
C GLN A 231 -13.54 18.12 6.45
N GLN A 232 -13.65 17.40 7.57
CA GLN A 232 -14.52 17.82 8.68
C GLN A 232 -14.00 19.07 9.39
N ARG A 233 -12.69 19.17 9.63
CA ARG A 233 -12.08 20.25 10.43
C ARG A 233 -11.64 21.44 9.61
N CYS A 234 -11.14 21.20 8.40
CA CYS A 234 -10.52 22.22 7.56
C CYS A 234 -11.32 22.49 6.28
N GLY A 235 -12.35 21.70 5.97
CA GLY A 235 -13.13 21.86 4.74
C GLY A 235 -12.40 21.35 3.49
N VAL A 236 -11.27 20.64 3.62
CA VAL A 236 -10.47 20.13 2.50
C VAL A 236 -11.17 18.92 1.89
N PRO A 237 -11.67 19.01 0.63
CA PRO A 237 -12.31 17.89 -0.02
C PRO A 237 -11.28 16.80 -0.37
N TYR A 238 -11.73 15.59 -0.71
CA TYR A 238 -10.83 14.53 -1.12
C TYR A 238 -11.38 13.70 -2.27
N VAL A 239 -10.43 13.12 -3.03
CA VAL A 239 -10.67 12.16 -4.10
C VAL A 239 -9.96 10.86 -3.78
N VAL A 240 -10.43 9.73 -4.33
CA VAL A 240 -9.93 8.39 -3.98
C VAL A 240 -9.45 7.66 -5.23
N GLY A 241 -8.27 7.07 -5.17
CA GLY A 241 -7.74 6.18 -6.19
C GLY A 241 -6.23 6.07 -6.17
N LYS A 242 -5.69 4.85 -6.34
CA LYS A 242 -4.27 4.61 -6.58
C LYS A 242 -4.00 4.69 -8.08
N PRO A 243 -3.16 5.63 -8.57
CA PRO A 243 -2.76 5.62 -9.97
C PRO A 243 -1.79 4.46 -10.23
N TRP A 244 -2.04 3.71 -11.31
CA TRP A 244 -1.13 2.69 -11.81
C TRP A 244 -0.31 3.18 -12.99
N CYS A 245 -0.68 4.32 -13.57
CA CYS A 245 -0.01 4.94 -14.70
C CYS A 245 -0.23 6.47 -14.73
N ALA A 246 0.51 7.16 -15.59
CA ALA A 246 0.39 8.62 -15.76
C ALA A 246 -1.02 9.05 -16.18
N GLU A 247 -1.75 8.24 -16.94
CA GLU A 247 -3.12 8.55 -17.36
C GLU A 247 -4.08 8.55 -16.18
N ASP A 248 -3.92 7.62 -15.22
CA ASP A 248 -4.70 7.62 -13.98
C ASP A 248 -4.50 8.90 -13.18
N ALA A 249 -3.25 9.37 -13.12
CA ALA A 249 -2.93 10.61 -12.43
C ALA A 249 -3.58 11.84 -13.10
N ARG A 250 -3.69 11.87 -14.44
CA ARG A 250 -4.42 12.93 -15.16
C ARG A 250 -5.90 12.94 -14.79
N VAL A 251 -6.53 11.76 -14.74
CA VAL A 251 -7.93 11.67 -14.32
C VAL A 251 -8.09 12.07 -12.85
N LEU A 252 -7.20 11.63 -11.96
CA LEU A 252 -7.21 12.09 -10.57
C LEU A 252 -7.07 13.61 -10.47
N ALA A 253 -6.22 14.25 -11.31
CA ALA A 253 -6.11 15.70 -11.34
C ALA A 253 -7.41 16.39 -11.80
N GLU A 254 -8.17 15.79 -12.71
CA GLU A 254 -9.49 16.29 -13.10
C GLU A 254 -10.51 16.14 -11.96
N LEU A 255 -10.50 15.00 -11.25
CA LEU A 255 -11.34 14.80 -10.09
C LEU A 255 -11.01 15.80 -8.96
N VAL A 256 -9.72 16.09 -8.75
CA VAL A 256 -9.26 17.13 -7.82
C VAL A 256 -9.84 18.50 -8.21
N ARG A 257 -9.81 18.87 -9.50
CA ARG A 257 -10.40 20.14 -9.99
C ARG A 257 -11.89 20.19 -9.71
N LYS A 258 -12.64 19.11 -9.98
CA LYS A 258 -14.07 18.98 -9.67
C LYS A 258 -14.33 19.14 -8.17
N ALA A 259 -13.56 18.43 -7.32
CA ALA A 259 -13.71 18.49 -5.87
C ALA A 259 -13.40 19.89 -5.31
N ALA A 260 -12.35 20.56 -5.81
CA ALA A 260 -11.94 21.90 -5.38
C ALA A 260 -12.91 23.00 -5.85
N SER A 261 -13.70 22.79 -6.91
CA SER A 261 -14.69 23.76 -7.40
C SER A 261 -15.95 23.84 -6.53
N GLY A 262 -16.08 22.94 -5.53
CA GLY A 262 -17.21 22.93 -4.60
C GLY A 262 -18.48 22.26 -5.16
N GLU A 263 -18.38 21.52 -6.24
CA GLU A 263 -19.44 20.62 -6.67
C GLU A 263 -19.64 19.56 -5.59
N THR A 264 -20.60 19.82 -4.71
CA THR A 264 -20.93 18.97 -3.56
C THR A 264 -21.47 17.64 -4.02
N GLN A 265 -20.65 16.60 -3.87
CA GLN A 265 -21.12 15.22 -3.95
C GLN A 265 -21.20 14.62 -2.53
N SER A 266 -22.23 13.82 -2.28
CA SER A 266 -22.41 13.11 -1.01
C SER A 266 -21.33 12.07 -0.78
N ASP A 267 -20.76 11.52 -1.86
CA ASP A 267 -19.75 10.47 -1.87
C ASP A 267 -18.43 10.96 -2.50
N PRO A 268 -17.28 10.43 -2.08
CA PRO A 268 -16.01 10.83 -2.65
C PRO A 268 -15.93 10.46 -4.14
N LEU A 269 -15.30 11.35 -4.92
CA LEU A 269 -15.00 11.05 -6.32
C LEU A 269 -13.93 9.97 -6.39
N CYS A 270 -14.26 8.84 -7.03
CA CYS A 270 -13.36 7.69 -7.15
C CYS A 270 -12.84 7.54 -8.56
N LEU A 271 -11.52 7.28 -8.69
CA LEU A 271 -10.85 7.05 -9.96
C LEU A 271 -11.56 6.00 -10.84
N TRP A 272 -12.05 4.91 -10.24
CA TRP A 272 -12.67 3.78 -10.95
C TRP A 272 -14.15 3.97 -11.31
N ASN A 273 -14.75 5.09 -10.93
CA ASN A 273 -16.14 5.42 -11.31
C ASN A 273 -16.21 6.23 -12.61
N GLU A 274 -15.07 6.72 -13.11
CA GLU A 274 -15.02 7.44 -14.38
C GLU A 274 -15.05 6.45 -15.55
N GLU A 275 -15.95 6.66 -16.51
CA GLU A 275 -15.99 5.87 -17.74
C GLU A 275 -14.73 6.14 -18.57
N ARG A 276 -14.03 5.08 -18.96
CA ARG A 276 -12.83 5.19 -19.80
C ARG A 276 -13.00 4.42 -21.10
N GLU A 277 -12.64 5.07 -22.18
CA GLU A 277 -12.19 4.38 -23.37
C GLU A 277 -10.81 3.80 -23.08
N ALA A 278 -10.62 2.51 -23.35
CA ALA A 278 -9.35 1.85 -23.08
C ALA A 278 -8.21 2.48 -23.90
N THR A 279 -7.29 3.13 -23.24
CA THR A 279 -6.27 4.01 -23.83
C THR A 279 -5.00 3.28 -24.29
N ILE A 280 -4.85 1.99 -24.04
CA ILE A 280 -3.65 1.23 -24.45
C ILE A 280 -4.07 0.08 -25.33
N SER A 281 -3.67 0.10 -26.60
CA SER A 281 -3.90 -1.02 -27.50
C SER A 281 -3.04 -2.23 -27.10
N VAL A 282 -3.55 -3.44 -27.31
CA VAL A 282 -2.82 -4.69 -27.05
C VAL A 282 -1.47 -4.75 -27.80
N ALA A 283 -1.33 -4.00 -28.91
CA ALA A 283 -0.10 -3.92 -29.71
C ALA A 283 0.96 -3.03 -29.03
N GLU A 284 0.58 -1.90 -28.45
CA GLU A 284 1.50 -1.02 -27.69
C GLU A 284 1.93 -1.67 -26.37
N LEU A 285 1.08 -2.55 -25.81
CA LEU A 285 1.42 -3.40 -24.67
C LEU A 285 2.60 -4.34 -24.96
N ALA A 286 2.63 -4.93 -26.17
CA ALA A 286 3.68 -5.87 -26.55
C ALA A 286 5.04 -5.18 -26.73
N ASP A 287 5.07 -4.01 -27.37
CA ASP A 287 6.30 -3.26 -27.66
C ASP A 287 6.95 -2.65 -26.40
N SER A 288 6.16 -2.18 -25.46
CA SER A 288 6.71 -1.60 -24.22
C SER A 288 7.31 -2.63 -23.26
N LEU A 289 6.84 -3.89 -23.29
CA LEU A 289 7.42 -4.97 -22.48
C LEU A 289 8.74 -5.50 -23.04
N GLU A 290 8.95 -5.49 -24.36
CA GLU A 290 10.25 -5.83 -24.94
C GLU A 290 11.34 -4.82 -24.50
N THR A 291 10.99 -3.56 -24.37
CA THR A 291 11.92 -2.50 -23.94
C THR A 291 12.24 -2.55 -22.44
N ALA A 292 11.28 -2.93 -21.60
CA ALA A 292 11.45 -2.99 -20.15
C ALA A 292 12.24 -4.24 -19.68
N VAL A 293 12.20 -5.33 -20.45
CA VAL A 293 12.91 -6.60 -20.14
C VAL A 293 14.36 -6.60 -20.59
N ILE A 294 14.74 -5.71 -21.54
CA ILE A 294 16.09 -5.66 -22.15
C ILE A 294 17.00 -4.61 -21.47
N GLY A 295 16.55 -3.90 -20.45
CA GLY A 295 17.41 -3.04 -19.64
C GLY A 295 18.56 -3.88 -19.04
N GLU A 296 19.76 -3.75 -19.60
CA GLU A 296 20.97 -4.46 -19.16
C GLU A 296 21.19 -4.30 -17.66
N ALA A 297 21.37 -5.44 -16.98
CA ALA A 297 21.82 -5.44 -15.60
C ALA A 297 23.15 -4.65 -15.51
N PRO A 298 23.33 -3.76 -14.54
CA PRO A 298 24.60 -3.08 -14.34
C PRO A 298 25.67 -4.13 -14.02
N THR A 299 26.58 -4.35 -14.93
CA THR A 299 27.79 -5.15 -14.73
C THR A 299 28.77 -4.35 -13.87
N GLY A 300 28.53 -4.32 -12.57
CA GLY A 300 29.39 -3.74 -11.57
C GLY A 300 29.63 -4.73 -10.45
N THR A 301 30.66 -5.56 -10.56
CA THR A 301 31.19 -6.35 -9.46
C THR A 301 31.61 -5.42 -8.31
N PRO A 302 31.06 -5.57 -7.08
CA PRO A 302 31.59 -4.83 -5.94
C PRO A 302 32.99 -5.36 -5.63
N LYS A 303 33.98 -4.48 -5.66
CA LYS A 303 35.32 -4.78 -5.15
C LYS A 303 35.23 -4.95 -3.65
N THR A 304 35.35 -6.18 -3.17
CA THR A 304 35.57 -6.51 -1.76
C THR A 304 36.91 -5.99 -1.31
N THR A 305 36.94 -5.02 -0.41
CA THR A 305 38.10 -4.77 0.45
C THR A 305 38.03 -5.74 1.62
N ARG A 306 39.11 -6.51 1.76
CA ARG A 306 39.36 -7.45 2.87
C ARG A 306 39.43 -6.70 4.19
N ASP A 307 38.59 -7.03 5.14
CA ASP A 307 39.00 -7.33 6.49
C ASP A 307 38.00 -8.30 7.10
N GLY A 308 38.54 -9.38 7.67
CA GLY A 308 37.78 -10.58 7.97
C GLY A 308 37.07 -10.55 9.31
N THR A 309 35.84 -10.96 9.30
CA THR A 309 35.25 -11.91 10.26
C THR A 309 34.04 -12.53 9.60
N THR A 310 34.18 -13.81 9.29
CA THR A 310 33.12 -14.69 8.79
C THR A 310 32.33 -15.22 9.98
N ASP A 311 31.00 -15.03 9.94
CA ASP A 311 30.10 -16.00 10.54
C ASP A 311 29.06 -16.42 9.50
N ALA A 312 29.10 -17.71 9.20
CA ALA A 312 28.36 -18.37 8.15
C ALA A 312 26.91 -18.56 8.60
N LEU A 313 25.98 -17.88 7.92
CA LEU A 313 24.61 -18.36 7.79
C LEU A 313 24.52 -19.09 6.44
N GLU A 314 24.38 -20.42 6.52
CA GLU A 314 24.13 -21.27 5.36
C GLU A 314 22.87 -20.80 4.63
N ALA A 315 23.06 -20.27 3.42
CA ALA A 315 21.99 -19.98 2.51
C ALA A 315 21.29 -21.30 2.12
N VAL A 316 20.04 -21.45 2.52
CA VAL A 316 19.16 -22.50 2.00
C VAL A 316 18.95 -22.23 0.51
N ASN A 317 19.64 -23.02 -0.29
CA ASN A 317 19.60 -22.96 -1.74
C ASN A 317 18.25 -23.56 -2.20
N ILE A 318 17.23 -22.72 -2.45
CA ILE A 318 16.01 -23.14 -3.12
C ILE A 318 16.34 -23.15 -4.62
N PRO A 319 16.25 -24.31 -5.33
CA PRO A 319 16.56 -24.36 -6.74
C PRO A 319 15.59 -23.45 -7.51
N ALA A 320 16.13 -22.45 -8.19
CA ALA A 320 15.42 -21.70 -9.20
C ALA A 320 15.00 -22.69 -10.30
N THR A 321 13.74 -23.12 -10.27
CA THR A 321 13.14 -23.81 -11.40
C THR A 321 13.22 -22.88 -12.59
N SER A 322 13.97 -23.29 -13.60
CA SER A 322 14.21 -22.58 -14.84
C SER A 322 12.86 -22.16 -15.46
N MET A 323 12.52 -20.88 -15.36
CA MET A 323 11.51 -20.30 -16.22
C MET A 323 12.09 -20.23 -17.63
N SER A 324 11.77 -21.23 -18.46
CA SER A 324 12.05 -21.22 -19.88
C SER A 324 11.38 -19.99 -20.51
N LYS A 325 12.17 -19.17 -21.21
CA LYS A 325 11.71 -18.03 -21.99
C LYS A 325 10.60 -18.49 -22.95
N PRO A 326 9.38 -17.92 -22.92
CA PRO A 326 8.44 -18.16 -24.01
C PRO A 326 8.94 -17.41 -25.25
N ALA A 327 9.19 -18.15 -26.32
CA ALA A 327 9.43 -17.57 -27.65
C ALA A 327 8.10 -16.98 -28.14
N TYR A 328 8.02 -15.67 -28.28
CA TYR A 328 6.85 -14.98 -28.79
C TYR A 328 7.06 -14.68 -30.27
N THR A 329 6.23 -15.27 -31.14
CA THR A 329 6.21 -15.00 -32.59
C THR A 329 4.89 -14.29 -32.95
N ALA A 330 4.92 -13.47 -34.00
CA ALA A 330 3.85 -12.65 -34.54
C ALA A 330 2.49 -13.37 -34.85
N SER A 331 2.38 -14.65 -34.52
CA SER A 331 1.19 -15.51 -34.66
C SER A 331 0.08 -15.19 -33.63
N ALA A 332 0.38 -14.46 -32.55
CA ALA A 332 -0.59 -14.25 -31.47
C ALA A 332 -1.80 -13.41 -31.89
N ASN A 333 -1.61 -12.42 -32.77
CA ASN A 333 -2.73 -11.56 -33.21
C ASN A 333 -3.73 -12.27 -34.12
N GLU A 334 -3.30 -13.29 -34.85
CA GLU A 334 -4.17 -14.10 -35.71
C GLU A 334 -4.90 -15.18 -34.89
N THR A 335 -4.29 -15.66 -33.83
CA THR A 335 -4.88 -16.61 -32.86
C THR A 335 -5.98 -15.94 -32.02
N ILE A 336 -5.79 -14.67 -31.65
CA ILE A 336 -6.81 -13.87 -30.92
C ILE A 336 -8.11 -13.72 -31.72
N ARG A 337 -8.01 -13.55 -33.04
CA ARG A 337 -9.21 -13.43 -33.91
C ARG A 337 -9.96 -14.75 -34.14
N LYS A 338 -9.31 -15.90 -33.99
CA LYS A 338 -9.92 -17.22 -34.22
C LYS A 338 -10.56 -17.85 -32.99
N ALA A 339 -10.28 -17.34 -31.77
CA ALA A 339 -10.74 -17.92 -30.51
C ALA A 339 -12.12 -17.40 -30.04
N VAL A 340 -12.77 -16.52 -30.79
CA VAL A 340 -14.12 -16.01 -30.45
C VAL A 340 -15.14 -16.75 -31.30
N ASP A 341 -15.50 -17.97 -30.91
CA ASP A 341 -16.69 -18.65 -31.41
C ASP A 341 -17.88 -18.34 -30.51
N PRO A 342 -18.93 -17.64 -30.98
CA PRO A 342 -20.09 -17.29 -30.16
C PRO A 342 -21.01 -18.47 -29.83
N THR A 343 -20.67 -19.71 -30.20
CA THR A 343 -21.56 -20.88 -30.05
C THR A 343 -21.32 -21.69 -28.76
N LEU A 344 -20.33 -21.37 -27.91
CA LEU A 344 -20.07 -22.03 -26.63
C LEU A 344 -20.82 -21.37 -25.46
N ALA A 345 -22.12 -21.13 -25.63
CA ALA A 345 -23.00 -20.62 -24.58
C ALA A 345 -23.49 -21.75 -23.69
N GLY A 346 -22.84 -21.97 -22.55
CA GLY A 346 -23.31 -23.01 -21.59
C GLY A 346 -22.80 -22.91 -20.17
N THR A 347 -21.61 -22.37 -19.92
CA THR A 347 -21.07 -22.19 -18.56
C THR A 347 -20.79 -20.72 -18.28
N ALA A 348 -21.20 -20.22 -17.11
CA ALA A 348 -20.88 -18.85 -16.70
C ALA A 348 -19.36 -18.68 -16.71
N PRO A 349 -18.84 -17.56 -17.25
CA PRO A 349 -17.40 -17.31 -17.32
C PRO A 349 -16.79 -17.32 -15.91
N SER A 350 -15.68 -18.01 -15.77
CA SER A 350 -14.99 -18.14 -14.49
C SER A 350 -14.43 -16.79 -14.03
N PRO A 351 -14.65 -16.36 -12.78
CA PRO A 351 -14.28 -15.04 -12.32
C PRO A 351 -12.76 -14.83 -12.22
N ILE A 352 -12.34 -13.57 -12.34
CA ILE A 352 -11.01 -13.09 -12.01
C ILE A 352 -11.05 -12.49 -10.61
N LEU A 353 -10.14 -12.93 -9.72
CA LEU A 353 -10.01 -12.45 -8.36
C LEU A 353 -8.78 -11.56 -8.22
N LEU A 354 -8.97 -10.30 -7.86
CA LEU A 354 -7.91 -9.35 -7.56
C LEU A 354 -7.73 -9.27 -6.04
N LEU A 355 -6.58 -9.73 -5.54
CA LEU A 355 -6.27 -9.88 -4.13
C LEU A 355 -5.22 -8.85 -3.69
N GLY A 356 -5.61 -7.91 -2.84
CA GLY A 356 -4.69 -6.89 -2.33
C GLY A 356 -5.36 -5.81 -1.50
N GLU A 357 -4.73 -4.65 -1.41
CA GLU A 357 -5.31 -3.46 -0.79
C GLU A 357 -6.49 -2.95 -1.64
N GLN A 358 -7.56 -2.51 -0.99
CA GLN A 358 -8.84 -2.23 -1.64
C GLN A 358 -8.72 -1.21 -2.78
N MET A 359 -8.12 -0.04 -2.54
CA MET A 359 -8.05 1.03 -3.55
C MET A 359 -7.17 0.65 -4.72
N ALA A 360 -6.04 0.00 -4.44
CA ALA A 360 -5.15 -0.52 -5.48
C ALA A 360 -5.87 -1.52 -6.39
N MET A 361 -6.61 -2.46 -5.79
CA MET A 361 -7.34 -3.48 -6.55
C MET A 361 -8.57 -2.92 -7.27
N CYS A 362 -9.27 -1.93 -6.71
CA CYS A 362 -10.36 -1.25 -7.40
C CYS A 362 -9.85 -0.47 -8.63
N SER A 363 -8.73 0.24 -8.50
CA SER A 363 -8.09 0.92 -9.63
C SER A 363 -7.60 -0.10 -10.68
N LEU A 364 -6.99 -1.22 -10.25
CA LEU A 364 -6.58 -2.29 -11.17
C LEU A 364 -7.77 -2.93 -11.90
N ARG A 365 -8.91 -3.14 -11.20
CA ARG A 365 -10.15 -3.68 -11.78
C ARG A 365 -10.63 -2.87 -12.98
N MET A 366 -10.54 -1.56 -12.91
CA MET A 366 -10.89 -0.66 -14.01
C MET A 366 -10.07 -1.00 -15.27
N HIS A 367 -8.76 -1.13 -15.13
CA HIS A 367 -7.87 -1.47 -16.25
C HIS A 367 -8.09 -2.89 -16.77
N VAL A 368 -8.33 -3.85 -15.88
CA VAL A 368 -8.65 -5.24 -16.28
C VAL A 368 -9.93 -5.30 -17.06
N ARG A 369 -10.97 -4.61 -16.62
CA ARG A 369 -12.27 -4.54 -17.34
C ARG A 369 -12.13 -3.89 -18.71
N ALA A 370 -11.35 -2.81 -18.80
CA ALA A 370 -11.08 -2.16 -20.08
C ALA A 370 -10.37 -3.10 -21.06
N ALA A 371 -9.35 -3.83 -20.62
CA ALA A 371 -8.65 -4.81 -21.46
C ALA A 371 -9.56 -5.98 -21.90
N LEU A 372 -10.40 -6.49 -21.01
CA LEU A 372 -11.38 -7.54 -21.33
C LEU A 372 -12.41 -7.05 -22.37
N ALA A 373 -12.92 -5.82 -22.19
CA ALA A 373 -13.88 -5.22 -23.11
C ALA A 373 -13.29 -5.04 -24.52
N GLN A 374 -12.04 -4.59 -24.65
CA GLN A 374 -11.32 -4.51 -25.93
C GLN A 374 -11.20 -5.87 -26.61
N ALA A 375 -11.02 -6.94 -25.84
CA ALA A 375 -10.96 -8.30 -26.34
C ALA A 375 -12.35 -8.90 -26.63
N GLY A 376 -13.44 -8.18 -26.39
CA GLY A 376 -14.80 -8.68 -26.52
C GLY A 376 -15.18 -9.71 -25.45
N LEU A 377 -14.50 -9.74 -24.32
CA LEU A 377 -14.71 -10.70 -23.23
C LEU A 377 -15.52 -10.04 -22.10
N THR A 378 -16.52 -10.77 -21.60
CA THR A 378 -17.30 -10.39 -20.42
C THR A 378 -17.04 -11.39 -19.32
N VAL A 379 -16.13 -11.04 -18.40
CA VAL A 379 -15.70 -11.89 -17.29
C VAL A 379 -15.93 -11.15 -15.95
N PRO A 380 -16.54 -11.77 -14.94
CA PRO A 380 -16.66 -11.16 -13.63
C PRO A 380 -15.29 -10.87 -13.01
N VAL A 381 -15.07 -9.65 -12.55
CA VAL A 381 -13.83 -9.24 -11.84
C VAL A 381 -14.20 -8.86 -10.43
N VAL A 382 -13.70 -9.61 -9.47
CA VAL A 382 -14.00 -9.50 -8.03
C VAL A 382 -12.75 -8.98 -7.32
N VAL A 383 -12.91 -7.97 -6.49
CA VAL A 383 -11.86 -7.50 -5.59
C VAL A 383 -12.00 -8.23 -4.25
N ALA A 384 -10.90 -8.73 -3.72
CA ALA A 384 -10.84 -9.31 -2.39
C ALA A 384 -9.69 -8.70 -1.60
N THR A 385 -9.97 -8.32 -0.36
CA THR A 385 -8.94 -7.81 0.56
C THR A 385 -8.96 -8.56 1.88
N ARG A 386 -7.76 -8.89 2.39
CA ARG A 386 -7.56 -9.39 3.75
C ARG A 386 -7.37 -8.25 4.75
N PHE A 387 -7.21 -7.05 4.25
CA PHE A 387 -7.04 -5.81 5.00
C PHE A 387 -8.39 -5.13 5.23
N SER A 388 -8.37 -4.03 5.94
CA SER A 388 -9.55 -3.20 6.14
C SER A 388 -10.09 -2.67 4.82
N ALA A 389 -11.41 -2.58 4.73
CA ALA A 389 -12.10 -2.08 3.56
C ALA A 389 -13.16 -1.05 3.95
N ASP A 390 -13.41 -0.11 3.06
CA ASP A 390 -14.53 0.80 3.15
C ASP A 390 -15.71 0.26 2.32
N PRO A 391 -16.85 -0.05 2.95
CA PRO A 391 -18.00 -0.61 2.23
C PRO A 391 -18.56 0.31 1.14
N THR A 392 -18.37 1.63 1.27
CA THR A 392 -18.86 2.60 0.27
C THR A 392 -18.04 2.60 -1.02
N LEU A 393 -16.84 2.01 -0.98
CA LEU A 393 -15.93 1.88 -2.13
C LEU A 393 -16.00 0.49 -2.77
N ALA A 394 -16.73 -0.47 -2.18
CA ALA A 394 -16.85 -1.83 -2.66
C ALA A 394 -18.00 -1.96 -3.67
N GLU A 395 -17.82 -2.82 -4.66
CA GLU A 395 -18.91 -3.23 -5.56
C GLU A 395 -19.62 -4.49 -5.03
N PRO A 396 -20.87 -4.73 -5.46
CA PRO A 396 -21.57 -5.96 -5.14
C PRO A 396 -20.76 -7.21 -5.58
N GLY A 397 -20.48 -8.09 -4.61
CA GLY A 397 -19.71 -9.31 -4.83
C GLY A 397 -18.24 -9.22 -4.43
N ASP A 398 -17.75 -8.03 -4.08
CA ASP A 398 -16.42 -7.87 -3.50
C ASP A 398 -16.33 -8.50 -2.11
N LEU A 399 -15.12 -8.93 -1.72
CA LEU A 399 -14.85 -9.66 -0.50
C LEU A 399 -13.97 -8.80 0.42
N SER A 400 -14.57 -8.25 1.45
CA SER A 400 -13.90 -7.35 2.39
C SER A 400 -13.45 -8.10 3.64
N GLU A 401 -12.24 -7.79 4.13
CA GLU A 401 -11.64 -8.36 5.36
C GLU A 401 -11.68 -9.90 5.40
N ILE A 402 -11.48 -10.53 4.23
CA ILE A 402 -11.67 -11.97 4.06
C ILE A 402 -10.56 -12.79 4.74
N GLY A 403 -10.94 -13.73 5.58
CA GLY A 403 -10.04 -14.71 6.18
C GLY A 403 -9.63 -15.82 5.21
N GLU A 404 -8.53 -16.54 5.55
CA GLU A 404 -8.02 -17.66 4.74
C GLU A 404 -9.08 -18.73 4.48
N SER A 405 -9.84 -19.11 5.52
CA SER A 405 -10.89 -20.14 5.40
C SER A 405 -12.03 -19.74 4.46
N GLU A 406 -12.39 -18.47 4.47
CA GLU A 406 -13.43 -17.90 3.62
C GLU A 406 -12.95 -17.80 2.17
N LEU A 407 -11.67 -17.42 1.99
CA LEU A 407 -11.01 -17.39 0.68
C LEU A 407 -10.96 -18.78 0.04
N ILE A 408 -10.63 -19.82 0.82
CA ILE A 408 -10.66 -21.21 0.38
C ILE A 408 -12.09 -21.62 0.02
N ALA A 409 -13.07 -21.26 0.84
CA ALA A 409 -14.48 -21.59 0.56
C ALA A 409 -14.98 -20.89 -0.72
N TRP A 410 -14.56 -19.66 -0.96
CA TRP A 410 -14.86 -18.94 -2.19
C TRP A 410 -14.22 -19.63 -3.41
N ALA A 411 -12.97 -20.04 -3.30
CA ALA A 411 -12.25 -20.75 -4.37
C ALA A 411 -12.92 -22.07 -4.75
N HIS A 412 -13.44 -22.81 -3.77
CA HIS A 412 -14.18 -24.05 -4.03
C HIS A 412 -15.52 -23.82 -4.74
N LYS A 413 -16.18 -22.68 -4.49
CA LYS A 413 -17.42 -22.29 -5.19
C LYS A 413 -17.17 -21.81 -6.62
N ASN A 414 -15.95 -21.41 -6.93
CA ASN A 414 -15.54 -20.86 -8.23
C ASN A 414 -14.37 -21.68 -8.82
N PRO A 415 -14.56 -22.97 -9.15
CA PRO A 415 -13.44 -23.89 -9.46
C PRO A 415 -12.60 -23.48 -10.66
N GLY A 416 -13.12 -22.63 -11.55
CA GLY A 416 -12.42 -22.11 -12.71
C GLY A 416 -11.75 -20.74 -12.53
N PHE A 417 -11.73 -20.16 -11.33
CA PHE A 417 -11.21 -18.80 -11.12
C PHE A 417 -9.73 -18.65 -11.49
N THR A 418 -9.36 -17.41 -11.82
CA THR A 418 -7.99 -16.95 -12.02
C THR A 418 -7.74 -15.82 -11.03
N TRP A 419 -6.51 -15.62 -10.56
CA TRP A 419 -6.24 -14.58 -9.58
C TRP A 419 -4.99 -13.75 -9.90
N VAL A 420 -4.98 -12.52 -9.37
CA VAL A 420 -3.84 -11.60 -9.32
C VAL A 420 -3.66 -11.16 -7.87
N GLY A 421 -2.45 -11.16 -7.37
CA GLY A 421 -2.15 -10.76 -5.99
C GLY A 421 -0.78 -11.21 -5.50
N ASP A 422 -0.57 -11.19 -4.20
CA ASP A 422 0.70 -11.52 -3.59
C ASP A 422 1.09 -13.01 -3.82
N PRO A 423 2.36 -13.30 -4.15
CA PRO A 423 2.85 -14.66 -4.40
C PRO A 423 2.55 -15.66 -3.27
N LEU A 424 2.43 -15.23 -2.02
CA LEU A 424 2.12 -16.13 -0.91
C LEU A 424 0.78 -16.83 -1.04
N PHE A 425 -0.16 -16.32 -1.84
CA PHE A 425 -1.43 -17.01 -2.09
C PHE A 425 -1.25 -18.36 -2.81
N GLU A 426 -0.14 -18.57 -3.52
CA GLU A 426 0.22 -19.90 -4.08
C GLU A 426 0.38 -20.98 -3.00
N ARG A 427 0.57 -20.64 -1.73
CA ARG A 427 0.61 -21.60 -0.63
C ARG A 427 -0.75 -22.24 -0.35
N ILE A 428 -1.85 -21.62 -0.75
CA ILE A 428 -3.19 -22.17 -0.61
C ILE A 428 -3.41 -23.19 -1.72
N PRO A 429 -3.66 -24.48 -1.42
CA PRO A 429 -3.78 -25.53 -2.46
C PRO A 429 -4.80 -25.22 -3.56
N ALA A 430 -5.90 -24.53 -3.24
CA ALA A 430 -6.91 -24.15 -4.22
C ALA A 430 -6.45 -23.04 -5.19
N PHE A 431 -5.35 -22.36 -4.91
CA PHE A 431 -4.80 -21.24 -5.70
C PHE A 431 -3.64 -21.66 -6.60
N VAL A 432 -3.01 -22.81 -6.32
CA VAL A 432 -1.83 -23.31 -7.04
C VAL A 432 -2.08 -23.38 -8.55
N GLY A 433 -1.17 -22.80 -9.32
CA GLY A 433 -1.21 -22.83 -10.78
C GLY A 433 -2.35 -22.00 -11.43
N ARG A 434 -3.05 -21.16 -10.67
CA ARG A 434 -4.17 -20.33 -11.16
C ARG A 434 -3.83 -18.84 -11.21
N SER A 435 -2.62 -18.44 -10.81
CA SER A 435 -2.18 -17.05 -10.88
C SER A 435 -2.09 -16.58 -12.34
N ALA A 436 -2.63 -15.40 -12.60
CA ALA A 436 -2.39 -14.67 -13.85
C ALA A 436 -1.18 -13.76 -13.70
N ALA A 437 -1.07 -13.09 -12.53
CA ALA A 437 0.07 -12.27 -12.20
C ALA A 437 0.30 -12.29 -10.69
N MET A 438 1.56 -12.21 -10.30
CA MET A 438 1.97 -12.13 -8.89
C MET A 438 2.49 -10.74 -8.60
N LEU A 439 1.73 -9.98 -7.81
CA LEU A 439 2.06 -8.64 -7.37
C LEU A 439 2.43 -8.70 -5.88
N PRO A 440 3.71 -8.69 -5.52
CA PRO A 440 4.14 -8.72 -4.13
C PRO A 440 3.58 -7.52 -3.36
N HIS A 441 3.18 -7.75 -2.12
CA HIS A 441 2.72 -6.72 -1.21
C HIS A 441 3.61 -6.72 0.04
N GLU A 442 4.28 -5.60 0.32
CA GLU A 442 5.31 -5.52 1.37
C GLU A 442 4.80 -5.99 2.74
N ALA A 443 3.57 -5.61 3.12
CA ALA A 443 2.99 -6.04 4.38
C ALA A 443 2.60 -7.53 4.44
N THR A 444 2.60 -8.25 3.31
CA THR A 444 2.22 -9.66 3.21
C THR A 444 3.45 -10.54 3.03
N SER A 445 4.22 -10.30 1.99
CA SER A 445 5.40 -11.10 1.63
C SER A 445 6.71 -10.50 2.10
N SER A 446 6.68 -9.23 2.56
CA SER A 446 7.85 -8.55 3.08
C SER A 446 9.04 -8.62 2.09
N THR A 447 10.25 -8.80 2.59
CA THR A 447 11.47 -8.87 1.79
C THR A 447 11.63 -10.17 0.98
N LEU A 448 10.74 -11.16 1.13
CA LEU A 448 10.84 -12.45 0.43
C LEU A 448 10.86 -12.33 -1.10
N TYR A 449 10.22 -11.30 -1.63
CA TYR A 449 10.09 -11.05 -3.07
C TYR A 449 10.59 -9.65 -3.48
N ALA A 450 11.51 -9.07 -2.71
CA ALA A 450 12.04 -7.73 -2.95
C ALA A 450 12.59 -7.54 -4.38
N ASP A 451 13.27 -8.55 -4.94
CA ASP A 451 13.79 -8.50 -6.31
C ASP A 451 12.68 -8.42 -7.36
N LEU A 452 11.55 -9.09 -7.13
CA LEU A 452 10.39 -9.02 -8.01
C LEU A 452 9.68 -7.67 -7.87
N ALA A 453 9.49 -7.19 -6.65
CA ALA A 453 8.89 -5.88 -6.37
C ALA A 453 9.67 -4.74 -7.03
N CYS A 454 11.01 -4.78 -7.00
CA CYS A 454 11.86 -3.78 -7.67
C CYS A 454 11.69 -3.72 -9.20
N ARG A 455 11.12 -4.76 -9.81
CA ARG A 455 10.93 -4.86 -11.27
C ARG A 455 9.49 -4.57 -11.71
N LEU A 456 8.55 -4.65 -10.80
CA LEU A 456 7.10 -4.58 -11.08
C LEU A 456 6.47 -3.35 -10.41
N THR A 457 6.94 -2.16 -10.77
CA THR A 457 6.38 -0.90 -10.26
C THR A 457 5.52 -0.22 -11.33
N GLY A 458 4.48 0.48 -10.90
CA GLY A 458 3.66 1.34 -11.74
C GLY A 458 3.15 0.67 -13.01
N ASP A 459 3.45 1.27 -14.16
CA ASP A 459 3.03 0.79 -15.49
C ASP A 459 3.46 -0.67 -15.75
N ALA A 460 4.65 -1.07 -15.31
CA ALA A 460 5.14 -2.44 -15.51
C ALA A 460 4.30 -3.46 -14.73
N ALA A 461 3.85 -3.14 -13.52
CA ALA A 461 2.95 -4.00 -12.74
C ALA A 461 1.57 -4.11 -13.39
N LEU A 462 1.03 -2.98 -13.88
CA LEU A 462 -0.24 -2.93 -14.59
C LEU A 462 -0.19 -3.81 -15.86
N LEU A 463 0.82 -3.63 -16.69
CA LEU A 463 1.02 -4.38 -17.92
C LEU A 463 1.17 -5.88 -17.66
N TYR A 464 1.94 -6.25 -16.63
CA TYR A 464 2.12 -7.63 -16.22
C TYR A 464 0.82 -8.29 -15.78
N ALA A 465 -0.01 -7.58 -14.99
CA ALA A 465 -1.31 -8.08 -14.55
C ALA A 465 -2.28 -8.26 -15.73
N GLN A 466 -2.40 -7.27 -16.59
CA GLN A 466 -3.25 -7.33 -17.77
C GLN A 466 -2.86 -8.48 -18.70
N LYS A 467 -1.58 -8.60 -19.03
CA LYS A 467 -1.07 -9.67 -19.90
C LYS A 467 -1.36 -11.05 -19.32
N GLY A 468 -1.03 -11.28 -18.05
CA GLY A 468 -1.27 -12.57 -17.39
C GLY A 468 -2.75 -12.96 -17.37
N ILE A 469 -3.66 -12.00 -17.15
CA ILE A 469 -5.11 -12.22 -17.20
C ILE A 469 -5.53 -12.61 -18.62
N MET A 470 -5.08 -11.89 -19.64
CA MET A 470 -5.44 -12.17 -21.02
C MET A 470 -4.93 -13.54 -21.48
N GLU A 471 -3.71 -13.93 -21.14
CA GLU A 471 -3.17 -15.26 -21.41
C GLU A 471 -4.00 -16.38 -20.76
N ARG A 472 -4.44 -16.19 -19.51
CA ARG A 472 -5.30 -17.16 -18.81
C ARG A 472 -6.70 -17.27 -19.41
N CYS A 473 -7.30 -16.17 -19.81
CA CYS A 473 -8.58 -16.19 -20.51
C CYS A 473 -8.49 -16.98 -21.84
N HIS A 474 -7.42 -16.77 -22.62
CA HIS A 474 -7.20 -17.51 -23.87
C HIS A 474 -6.96 -19.01 -23.66
N GLN A 475 -6.15 -19.41 -22.68
CA GLN A 475 -5.89 -20.82 -22.38
C GLN A 475 -7.17 -21.58 -22.03
N LYS A 476 -8.11 -20.96 -21.33
CA LYS A 476 -9.40 -21.58 -20.99
C LYS A 476 -10.28 -21.77 -22.22
N THR A 477 -10.34 -20.77 -23.10
CA THR A 477 -11.11 -20.84 -24.34
C THR A 477 -10.60 -21.92 -25.31
N GLN A 478 -9.33 -22.31 -25.21
CA GLN A 478 -8.75 -23.40 -26.01
C GLN A 478 -8.91 -24.79 -25.39
N ALA A 479 -9.17 -24.87 -24.09
CA ALA A 479 -9.31 -26.13 -23.37
C ALA A 479 -10.78 -26.64 -23.27
N GLU A 480 -11.73 -25.77 -23.55
CA GLU A 480 -13.16 -26.05 -23.71
C GLU A 480 -13.52 -26.31 -25.18
#